data_de4f49ee67cac9fe89b1398f011c0efc
#
_entry.id   de4f49ee67cac9fe89b1398f011c0efc
#
_cell.length_a   1.000
_cell.length_b   1.000
_cell.length_c   1.000
_cell.angle_alpha   90.00
_cell.angle_beta   90.00
_cell.angle_gamma   90.00
#
_symmetry.space_group_name_H-M   'P 1'
#
loop_
_entity.id
_entity.type
_entity.pdbx_description
1 polymer ?
#
loop_
_entity_poly.entity_id
_entity_poly.type
_entity_poly.pdbx_seq_one_letter_code
_entity_poly.pdbx_strand_id
1 'polypeptide(L)'
;SKPGEGWIVEDECIVRVQRAGHLYTKASFKDFDFSFEWKITPGCNSGVKYRVADYSGEVLGPEYQLVDDAKRKYSPGSKSATSSLYAIKGASAKKKMKPIGEFNHSRILAKGNHLEHWLNGEKVLQIEIGSKEWHELHATSKFKTRPNFATKKGRIMLQDHGGKVWFRNL
;
A
#
# COMPACT_ATOMS: atom_id res chain seq x y z
N SER A 1 14.60 -0.94 13.26
CA SER A 1 15.47 0.23 13.25
C SER A 1 14.70 1.42 13.81
N LYS A 2 15.36 2.23 14.63
CA LYS A 2 14.76 3.50 15.07
C LYS A 2 14.40 4.29 13.82
N PRO A 3 13.28 5.05 13.80
CA PRO A 3 13.00 5.98 12.74
C PRO A 3 14.21 6.90 12.58
N GLY A 4 14.75 7.00 11.36
CA GLY A 4 15.77 8.02 11.08
C GLY A 4 15.15 9.41 11.18
N GLU A 5 15.95 10.44 11.10
CA GLU A 5 15.53 11.84 11.21
C GLU A 5 14.39 12.26 10.25
N GLY A 6 14.07 11.44 9.24
CA GLY A 6 12.99 11.70 8.28
C GLY A 6 11.63 11.15 8.67
N TRP A 7 11.52 10.41 9.77
CA TRP A 7 10.26 9.99 10.38
C TRP A 7 10.17 10.52 11.80
N ILE A 8 9.13 11.27 12.10
CA ILE A 8 8.87 11.83 13.43
C ILE A 8 7.52 11.36 13.95
N VAL A 9 7.29 11.56 15.24
CA VAL A 9 5.97 11.43 15.86
C VAL A 9 5.48 12.84 16.19
N GLU A 10 4.34 13.22 15.62
CA GLU A 10 3.71 14.54 15.78
C GLU A 10 2.19 14.32 15.85
N ASP A 11 1.52 14.88 16.85
CA ASP A 11 0.07 14.80 17.03
C ASP A 11 -0.49 13.37 16.87
N GLU A 12 0.09 12.42 17.59
CA GLU A 12 -0.27 10.99 17.55
C GLU A 12 -0.12 10.32 16.17
N CYS A 13 0.58 10.99 15.25
CA CYS A 13 0.86 10.48 13.93
C CYS A 13 2.33 10.08 13.77
N ILE A 14 2.58 9.00 13.01
CA ILE A 14 3.89 8.74 12.41
C ILE A 14 3.94 9.57 11.12
N VAL A 15 4.90 10.47 11.02
CA VAL A 15 4.98 11.44 9.92
C VAL A 15 6.30 11.30 9.19
N ARG A 16 6.21 11.08 7.87
CA ARG A 16 7.37 11.20 7.01
C ARG A 16 7.57 12.67 6.65
N VAL A 17 8.68 13.24 7.05
CA VAL A 17 9.03 14.66 6.78
C VAL A 17 10.12 14.81 5.74
N GLN A 18 11.06 13.86 5.67
CA GLN A 18 12.14 13.82 4.66
C GLN A 18 12.59 12.38 4.41
N ARG A 19 13.54 12.20 3.52
CA ARG A 19 14.08 10.87 3.17
C ARG A 19 14.81 10.24 4.38
N ALA A 20 14.41 9.01 4.75
CA ALA A 20 15.00 8.29 5.89
C ALA A 20 14.98 6.76 5.75
N GLY A 21 14.51 6.25 4.62
CA GLY A 21 14.23 4.83 4.44
C GLY A 21 12.86 4.41 4.97
N HIS A 22 12.47 3.19 4.68
CA HIS A 22 11.16 2.65 5.02
C HIS A 22 11.05 2.26 6.49
N LEU A 23 9.85 2.37 7.07
CA LEU A 23 9.54 1.80 8.37
C LEU A 23 8.92 0.42 8.22
N TYR A 24 9.32 -0.50 9.10
CA TYR A 24 8.86 -1.87 9.09
C TYR A 24 8.33 -2.29 10.46
N THR A 25 7.28 -3.12 10.49
CA THR A 25 6.91 -3.83 11.70
C THR A 25 8.04 -4.77 12.14
N LYS A 26 8.18 -4.98 13.46
CA LYS A 26 9.10 -6.00 13.99
C LYS A 26 8.61 -7.41 13.63
N ALA A 27 7.30 -7.63 13.78
CA ALA A 27 6.65 -8.90 13.48
C ALA A 27 6.36 -9.06 11.98
N SER A 28 6.24 -10.31 11.53
CA SER A 28 5.80 -10.69 10.20
C SER A 28 4.42 -11.34 10.26
N PHE A 29 3.60 -11.08 9.26
CA PHE A 29 2.22 -11.54 9.17
C PHE A 29 1.99 -12.22 7.82
N LYS A 30 1.18 -13.27 7.80
CA LYS A 30 0.64 -13.87 6.58
C LYS A 30 -0.82 -13.49 6.43
N ASP A 31 -1.58 -13.72 7.49
CA ASP A 31 -2.99 -13.38 7.60
C ASP A 31 -3.14 -12.25 8.60
N PHE A 32 -3.88 -11.22 8.22
CA PHE A 32 -4.09 -10.04 9.06
C PHE A 32 -5.29 -9.23 8.54
N ASP A 33 -5.79 -8.41 9.43
CA ASP A 33 -6.77 -7.37 9.16
C ASP A 33 -6.19 -6.08 9.73
N PHE A 34 -5.76 -5.18 8.85
CA PHE A 34 -4.99 -4.00 9.22
C PHE A 34 -5.68 -2.73 8.74
N SER A 35 -6.13 -1.92 9.69
CA SER A 35 -6.71 -0.61 9.44
C SER A 35 -5.72 0.49 9.77
N PHE A 36 -5.80 1.61 9.07
CA PHE A 36 -4.97 2.78 9.30
C PHE A 36 -5.63 4.03 8.72
N GLU A 37 -5.31 5.17 9.30
CA GLU A 37 -5.65 6.47 8.74
C GLU A 37 -4.40 7.15 8.18
N TRP A 38 -4.59 7.86 7.08
CA TRP A 38 -3.51 8.56 6.41
C TRP A 38 -3.96 9.84 5.75
N LYS A 39 -3.05 10.82 5.68
CA LYS A 39 -3.20 12.01 4.84
C LYS A 39 -1.88 12.33 4.14
N ILE A 40 -1.95 12.98 3.01
CA ILE A 40 -0.79 13.31 2.17
C ILE A 40 -0.81 14.79 1.75
N THR A 41 0.39 15.31 1.42
CA THR A 41 0.55 16.60 0.76
C THR A 41 0.33 16.50 -0.75
N PRO A 42 0.08 17.63 -1.44
CA PRO A 42 0.03 17.66 -2.90
C PRO A 42 1.28 17.04 -3.54
N GLY A 43 1.08 16.17 -4.53
CA GLY A 43 2.14 15.49 -5.26
C GLY A 43 2.83 14.35 -4.50
N CYS A 44 2.41 14.05 -3.28
CA CYS A 44 2.97 12.94 -2.50
C CYS A 44 2.82 11.59 -3.21
N ASN A 45 3.79 10.73 -2.96
CA ASN A 45 3.76 9.31 -3.31
C ASN A 45 4.31 8.53 -2.12
N SER A 46 3.53 7.56 -1.64
CA SER A 46 3.84 6.66 -0.55
C SER A 46 3.04 5.38 -0.73
N GLY A 47 3.01 4.51 0.26
CA GLY A 47 2.25 3.27 0.23
C GLY A 47 2.40 2.48 1.52
N VAL A 48 1.51 1.52 1.70
CA VAL A 48 1.62 0.49 2.72
C VAL A 48 1.87 -0.83 2.01
N LYS A 49 3.09 -1.37 2.17
CA LYS A 49 3.39 -2.71 1.67
C LYS A 49 3.17 -3.72 2.78
N TYR A 50 2.74 -4.90 2.39
CA TYR A 50 2.47 -5.99 3.32
C TYR A 50 3.04 -7.30 2.78
N ARG A 51 3.14 -8.32 3.67
CA ARG A 51 3.84 -9.57 3.32
C ARG A 51 5.22 -9.30 2.71
N VAL A 52 5.89 -8.24 3.19
CA VAL A 52 7.21 -7.85 2.67
C VAL A 52 8.23 -8.90 3.09
N ALA A 53 8.81 -9.55 2.12
CA ALA A 53 9.75 -10.64 2.28
C ALA A 53 10.75 -10.67 1.13
N ASP A 54 11.76 -11.54 1.25
CA ASP A 54 12.64 -11.84 0.12
C ASP A 54 11.93 -12.69 -0.92
N TYR A 55 11.91 -12.19 -2.16
CA TYR A 55 11.39 -12.89 -3.34
C TYR A 55 12.52 -13.06 -4.36
N SER A 56 13.30 -14.11 -4.18
CA SER A 56 14.44 -14.44 -5.06
C SER A 56 15.51 -13.33 -5.09
N GLY A 57 15.96 -12.91 -3.91
CA GLY A 57 17.02 -11.91 -3.72
C GLY A 57 16.54 -10.45 -3.72
N GLU A 58 15.23 -10.23 -3.87
CA GLU A 58 14.64 -8.88 -3.77
C GLU A 58 13.62 -8.80 -2.64
N VAL A 59 13.75 -7.79 -1.80
CA VAL A 59 12.79 -7.51 -0.72
C VAL A 59 11.59 -6.76 -1.31
N LEU A 60 10.49 -7.50 -1.52
CA LEU A 60 9.28 -7.03 -2.18
C LEU A 60 8.05 -7.31 -1.31
N GLY A 61 6.91 -6.77 -1.71
CA GLY A 61 5.60 -7.06 -1.13
C GLY A 61 4.49 -6.39 -1.92
N PRO A 62 3.27 -6.93 -1.89
CA PRO A 62 2.10 -6.25 -2.41
C PRO A 62 1.94 -4.90 -1.70
N GLU A 63 1.46 -3.92 -2.44
CA GLU A 63 1.40 -2.53 -1.98
C GLU A 63 0.00 -1.95 -2.15
N TYR A 64 -0.55 -1.44 -1.04
CA TYR A 64 -1.67 -0.50 -1.05
C TYR A 64 -1.10 0.89 -1.38
N GLN A 65 -1.37 1.38 -2.59
CA GLN A 65 -0.81 2.64 -3.07
C GLN A 65 -1.43 3.86 -2.38
N LEU A 66 -0.60 4.85 -2.03
CA LEU A 66 -1.00 6.15 -1.51
C LEU A 66 -0.34 7.24 -2.36
N VAL A 67 -1.15 7.96 -3.16
CA VAL A 67 -0.60 8.94 -4.11
C VAL A 67 -1.61 10.04 -4.40
N ASP A 68 -1.13 11.21 -4.76
CA ASP A 68 -1.98 12.26 -5.30
C ASP A 68 -2.37 11.93 -6.76
N ASP A 69 -3.51 11.25 -6.92
CA ASP A 69 -4.02 10.81 -8.21
C ASP A 69 -4.19 11.97 -9.21
N ALA A 70 -4.67 13.11 -8.73
CA ALA A 70 -4.92 14.30 -9.57
C ALA A 70 -3.61 14.90 -10.10
N LYS A 71 -2.62 15.08 -9.23
CA LYS A 71 -1.31 15.60 -9.62
C LYS A 71 -0.58 14.68 -10.58
N ARG A 72 -0.76 13.36 -10.42
CA ARG A 72 -0.19 12.31 -11.29
C ARG A 72 -0.99 12.08 -12.57
N LYS A 73 -2.19 12.68 -12.68
CA LYS A 73 -3.10 12.49 -13.82
C LYS A 73 -3.43 11.01 -14.08
N TYR A 74 -3.57 10.23 -13.00
CA TYR A 74 -3.96 8.83 -13.14
C TYR A 74 -5.43 8.72 -13.49
N SER A 75 -5.73 7.92 -14.51
CA SER A 75 -7.11 7.60 -14.87
C SER A 75 -7.80 6.77 -13.78
N PRO A 76 -9.12 6.89 -13.64
CA PRO A 76 -9.90 6.03 -12.76
C PRO A 76 -9.63 4.54 -13.05
N GLY A 77 -9.42 3.74 -12.01
CA GLY A 77 -9.09 2.31 -12.15
C GLY A 77 -7.64 2.00 -12.53
N SER A 78 -6.77 3.01 -12.62
CA SER A 78 -5.34 2.79 -12.87
C SER A 78 -4.72 1.93 -11.76
N LYS A 79 -3.89 0.96 -12.16
CA LYS A 79 -3.10 0.14 -11.22
C LYS A 79 -1.95 0.88 -10.54
N SER A 80 -1.79 2.17 -10.79
CA SER A 80 -0.85 3.08 -10.13
C SER A 80 -1.54 4.11 -9.22
N ALA A 81 -2.88 4.17 -9.24
CA ALA A 81 -3.66 5.11 -8.46
C ALA A 81 -3.81 4.66 -7.00
N THR A 82 -4.21 5.58 -6.13
CA THR A 82 -4.47 5.30 -4.71
C THR A 82 -5.39 4.11 -4.50
N SER A 83 -5.14 3.32 -3.47
CA SER A 83 -5.84 2.09 -3.07
C SER A 83 -5.71 0.93 -4.06
N SER A 84 -4.98 1.08 -5.17
CA SER A 84 -4.67 -0.05 -6.06
C SER A 84 -3.79 -1.07 -5.34
N LEU A 85 -3.85 -2.32 -5.78
CA LEU A 85 -2.77 -3.28 -5.59
C LEU A 85 -1.71 -2.93 -6.65
N TYR A 86 -0.76 -2.10 -6.24
CA TYR A 86 0.16 -1.40 -7.14
C TYR A 86 0.80 -2.31 -8.18
N ALA A 87 0.73 -1.87 -9.43
CA ALA A 87 1.24 -2.54 -10.63
C ALA A 87 0.55 -3.89 -10.97
N ILE A 88 -0.43 -4.35 -10.19
CA ILE A 88 -1.19 -5.58 -10.42
C ILE A 88 -2.63 -5.25 -10.83
N LYS A 89 -3.41 -4.67 -9.93
CA LYS A 89 -4.85 -4.42 -10.12
C LYS A 89 -5.23 -3.02 -9.66
N GLY A 90 -5.97 -2.28 -10.49
CA GLY A 90 -6.53 -0.99 -10.11
C GLY A 90 -7.66 -1.14 -9.09
N ALA A 91 -7.82 -0.15 -8.24
CA ALA A 91 -8.98 -0.02 -7.38
C ALA A 91 -10.20 0.45 -8.19
N SER A 92 -11.40 0.29 -7.63
CA SER A 92 -12.65 0.76 -8.23
C SER A 92 -12.52 2.20 -8.75
N ALA A 93 -12.95 2.42 -9.99
CA ALA A 93 -13.01 3.76 -10.58
C ALA A 93 -13.99 4.69 -9.83
N LYS A 94 -14.91 4.12 -9.06
CA LYS A 94 -15.90 4.84 -8.24
C LYS A 94 -15.43 5.14 -6.81
N LYS A 95 -14.17 4.79 -6.46
CA LYS A 95 -13.62 5.06 -5.13
C LYS A 95 -13.75 6.54 -4.77
N LYS A 96 -14.05 6.81 -3.51
CA LYS A 96 -14.19 8.18 -2.99
C LYS A 96 -13.06 8.48 -2.03
N MET A 97 -12.15 9.36 -2.42
CA MET A 97 -11.11 9.92 -1.56
C MET A 97 -11.60 11.23 -0.95
N LYS A 98 -11.14 11.53 0.27
CA LYS A 98 -11.23 12.87 0.83
C LYS A 98 -10.21 13.79 0.15
N PRO A 99 -10.41 15.10 0.19
CA PRO A 99 -9.46 16.07 -0.34
C PRO A 99 -8.03 15.89 0.20
N ILE A 100 -7.03 16.29 -0.58
CA ILE A 100 -5.64 16.32 -0.13
C ILE A 100 -5.53 17.16 1.14
N GLY A 101 -4.82 16.63 2.14
CA GLY A 101 -4.69 17.26 3.47
C GLY A 101 -5.71 16.79 4.50
N GLU A 102 -6.71 16.01 4.09
CA GLU A 102 -7.66 15.35 4.99
C GLU A 102 -7.30 13.87 5.22
N PHE A 103 -7.65 13.34 6.40
CA PHE A 103 -7.43 11.94 6.73
C PHE A 103 -8.42 11.04 6.01
N ASN A 104 -7.91 10.09 5.23
CA ASN A 104 -8.63 8.94 4.72
C ASN A 104 -8.44 7.75 5.67
N HIS A 105 -9.43 6.89 5.75
CA HIS A 105 -9.36 5.60 6.44
C HIS A 105 -9.19 4.48 5.42
N SER A 106 -8.23 3.60 5.64
CA SER A 106 -7.97 2.44 4.81
C SER A 106 -7.91 1.16 5.64
N ARG A 107 -8.23 0.04 5.00
CA ARG A 107 -8.12 -1.29 5.59
C ARG A 107 -7.60 -2.27 4.54
N ILE A 108 -6.70 -3.12 4.94
CA ILE A 108 -6.16 -4.22 4.14
C ILE A 108 -6.52 -5.52 4.85
N LEU A 109 -7.32 -6.37 4.21
CA LEU A 109 -7.58 -7.73 4.66
C LEU A 109 -6.74 -8.69 3.82
N ALA A 110 -5.96 -9.52 4.48
CA ALA A 110 -5.24 -10.63 3.88
C ALA A 110 -5.53 -11.91 4.65
N LYS A 111 -6.18 -12.89 4.00
CA LYS A 111 -6.54 -14.17 4.60
C LYS A 111 -6.29 -15.30 3.58
N GLY A 112 -5.29 -16.14 3.83
CA GLY A 112 -4.84 -17.12 2.84
C GLY A 112 -4.44 -16.44 1.53
N ASN A 113 -5.12 -16.76 0.46
CA ASN A 113 -4.92 -16.18 -0.86
C ASN A 113 -5.84 -14.98 -1.14
N HIS A 114 -6.81 -14.72 -0.27
CA HIS A 114 -7.77 -13.64 -0.43
C HIS A 114 -7.18 -12.32 0.04
N LEU A 115 -7.24 -11.29 -0.81
CA LEU A 115 -6.82 -9.92 -0.52
C LEU A 115 -7.96 -8.94 -0.78
N GLU A 116 -8.14 -7.99 0.15
CA GLU A 116 -9.04 -6.85 -0.04
C GLU A 116 -8.35 -5.54 0.31
N HIS A 117 -8.68 -4.49 -0.44
CA HIS A 117 -8.39 -3.10 -0.09
C HIS A 117 -9.70 -2.34 0.11
N TRP A 118 -9.77 -1.58 1.19
CA TRP A 118 -10.89 -0.75 1.56
C TRP A 118 -10.46 0.70 1.70
N LEU A 119 -11.33 1.61 1.34
CA LEU A 119 -11.11 3.05 1.44
C LEU A 119 -12.39 3.73 1.92
N ASN A 120 -12.32 4.46 3.05
CA ASN A 120 -13.42 5.22 3.64
C ASN A 120 -14.71 4.39 3.81
N GLY A 121 -14.56 3.14 4.28
CA GLY A 121 -15.67 2.21 4.52
C GLY A 121 -16.13 1.40 3.31
N GLU A 122 -15.59 1.67 2.12
CA GLU A 122 -15.95 0.97 0.89
C GLU A 122 -14.87 -0.03 0.46
N LYS A 123 -15.26 -1.26 0.09
CA LYS A 123 -14.35 -2.21 -0.54
C LYS A 123 -14.07 -1.76 -1.98
N VAL A 124 -12.84 -1.35 -2.25
CA VAL A 124 -12.44 -0.79 -3.55
C VAL A 124 -11.66 -1.77 -4.42
N LEU A 125 -11.18 -2.85 -3.84
CA LEU A 125 -10.46 -3.91 -4.56
C LEU A 125 -10.57 -5.22 -3.80
N GLN A 126 -10.71 -6.32 -4.54
CA GLN A 126 -10.49 -7.68 -4.03
C GLN A 126 -9.84 -8.53 -5.11
N ILE A 127 -9.07 -9.53 -4.71
CA ILE A 127 -8.45 -10.51 -5.60
C ILE A 127 -8.12 -11.79 -4.84
N GLU A 128 -8.17 -12.91 -5.57
CA GLU A 128 -7.73 -14.21 -5.07
C GLU A 128 -6.39 -14.58 -5.73
N ILE A 129 -5.31 -14.64 -4.94
CA ILE A 129 -3.98 -15.05 -5.42
C ILE A 129 -4.07 -16.47 -5.94
N GLY A 130 -3.55 -16.74 -7.15
CA GLY A 130 -3.61 -18.03 -7.80
C GLY A 130 -4.87 -18.25 -8.65
N SER A 131 -5.84 -17.33 -8.65
CA SER A 131 -6.97 -17.37 -9.58
C SER A 131 -6.53 -17.10 -11.02
N LYS A 132 -7.40 -17.37 -11.99
CA LYS A 132 -7.17 -17.02 -13.39
C LYS A 132 -6.91 -15.52 -13.55
N GLU A 133 -7.73 -14.68 -12.91
CA GLU A 133 -7.54 -13.22 -12.91
C GLU A 133 -6.16 -12.84 -12.38
N TRP A 134 -5.74 -13.44 -11.24
CA TRP A 134 -4.42 -13.18 -10.69
C TRP A 134 -3.30 -13.49 -11.69
N HIS A 135 -3.35 -14.67 -12.31
CA HIS A 135 -2.32 -15.09 -13.26
C HIS A 135 -2.22 -14.16 -14.47
N GLU A 136 -3.34 -13.74 -15.03
CA GLU A 136 -3.39 -12.79 -16.15
C GLU A 136 -2.79 -11.42 -15.77
N LEU A 137 -3.18 -10.88 -14.62
CA LEU A 137 -2.68 -9.59 -14.13
C LEU A 137 -1.19 -9.65 -13.72
N HIS A 138 -0.78 -10.71 -13.04
CA HIS A 138 0.59 -10.92 -12.61
C HIS A 138 1.55 -11.08 -13.80
N ALA A 139 1.16 -11.83 -14.83
CA ALA A 139 1.96 -12.05 -16.03
C ALA A 139 2.30 -10.76 -16.80
N THR A 140 1.46 -9.73 -16.68
CA THR A 140 1.68 -8.42 -17.32
C THR A 140 2.27 -7.38 -16.38
N SER A 141 2.51 -7.74 -15.11
CA SER A 141 3.03 -6.82 -14.09
C SER A 141 4.55 -6.76 -14.08
N LYS A 142 5.10 -5.79 -13.36
CA LYS A 142 6.54 -5.74 -13.06
C LYS A 142 7.04 -6.90 -12.20
N PHE A 143 6.13 -7.67 -11.60
CA PHE A 143 6.43 -8.82 -10.73
C PHE A 143 6.36 -10.17 -11.45
N LYS A 144 6.16 -10.18 -12.77
CA LYS A 144 5.99 -11.40 -13.59
C LYS A 144 7.08 -12.45 -13.42
N THR A 145 8.31 -12.04 -13.07
CA THR A 145 9.44 -12.92 -12.81
C THR A 145 9.48 -13.47 -11.36
N ARG A 146 8.46 -13.20 -10.55
CA ARG A 146 8.36 -13.58 -9.14
C ARG A 146 7.11 -14.43 -8.93
N PRO A 147 7.14 -15.75 -9.26
CA PRO A 147 5.94 -16.60 -9.27
C PRO A 147 5.23 -16.69 -7.90
N ASN A 148 5.99 -16.58 -6.80
CA ASN A 148 5.46 -16.64 -5.44
C ASN A 148 5.18 -15.24 -4.85
N PHE A 149 5.08 -14.19 -5.68
CA PHE A 149 4.77 -12.84 -5.21
C PHE A 149 3.47 -12.80 -4.41
N ALA A 150 3.48 -12.08 -3.29
CA ALA A 150 2.36 -11.92 -2.37
C ALA A 150 1.98 -13.14 -1.50
N THR A 151 2.62 -14.31 -1.66
CA THR A 151 2.23 -15.54 -0.95
C THR A 151 2.98 -15.77 0.38
N LYS A 152 4.08 -15.07 0.61
CA LYS A 152 4.94 -15.27 1.77
C LYS A 152 4.40 -14.56 3.01
N LYS A 153 4.70 -15.09 4.20
CA LYS A 153 4.63 -14.35 5.45
C LYS A 153 5.71 -13.27 5.43
N GLY A 154 5.37 -12.03 5.80
CA GLY A 154 6.31 -10.92 5.77
C GLY A 154 5.88 -9.75 6.62
N ARG A 155 6.69 -8.70 6.63
CA ARG A 155 6.45 -7.48 7.40
C ARG A 155 5.42 -6.57 6.73
N ILE A 156 4.81 -5.68 7.52
CA ILE A 156 4.13 -4.50 7.03
C ILE A 156 5.14 -3.36 6.98
N MET A 157 5.08 -2.52 5.93
CA MET A 157 6.04 -1.46 5.66
C MET A 157 5.31 -0.17 5.28
N LEU A 158 5.66 0.93 5.93
CA LEU A 158 5.31 2.27 5.50
C LEU A 158 6.39 2.78 4.56
N GLN A 159 6.00 3.18 3.34
CA GLN A 159 6.94 3.52 2.29
C GLN A 159 7.47 4.97 2.42
N ASP A 160 8.78 5.09 2.44
CA ASP A 160 9.49 6.35 2.21
C ASP A 160 9.72 6.53 0.71
N HIS A 161 8.94 7.38 0.04
CA HIS A 161 9.13 7.63 -1.39
C HIS A 161 9.19 9.14 -1.70
N GLY A 162 8.11 9.90 -1.49
CA GLY A 162 8.13 11.33 -1.79
C GLY A 162 6.92 12.09 -1.24
N GLY A 163 7.15 13.32 -0.80
CA GLY A 163 6.14 14.16 -0.16
C GLY A 163 5.97 13.84 1.34
N LYS A 164 5.23 14.67 2.06
CA LYS A 164 4.89 14.46 3.47
C LYS A 164 3.64 13.59 3.56
N VAL A 165 3.71 12.55 4.39
CA VAL A 165 2.59 11.64 4.67
C VAL A 165 2.49 11.42 6.17
N TRP A 166 1.26 11.40 6.68
CA TRP A 166 0.90 11.11 8.07
C TRP A 166 0.17 9.79 8.13
N PHE A 167 0.50 8.98 9.13
CA PHE A 167 -0.20 7.75 9.48
C PHE A 167 -0.58 7.78 10.96
N ARG A 168 -1.79 7.36 11.28
CA ARG A 168 -2.27 7.18 12.66
C ARG A 168 -3.26 6.03 12.75
N ASN A 169 -3.64 5.65 13.98
CA ASN A 169 -4.60 4.56 14.24
C ASN A 169 -4.20 3.26 13.50
N LEU A 170 -2.91 2.89 13.65
CA LEU A 170 -2.26 1.74 13.03
C LEU A 170 -2.50 0.45 13.83
#